data_39b8215f2a3f52811a6907d806587069
#
_entry.id   39b8215f2a3f52811a6907d806587069
#
_cell.length_a   1.000
_cell.length_b   1.000
_cell.length_c   1.000
_cell.angle_alpha   90.00
_cell.angle_beta   90.00
_cell.angle_gamma   90.00
#
_symmetry.space_group_name_H-M   'P 1'
#
loop_
_entity.id
_entity.type
_entity.pdbx_description
1 polymer ?
#
loop_
_entity_poly.entity_id
_entity_poly.type
_entity_poly.pdbx_seq_one_letter_code
_entity_poly.pdbx_strand_id
1 'polypeptide(L)'
;EGFDDYATARCHLADGVATLQFATAEVGQGFVVLAQQIARSVLGVDTVLLEPISTAIGSAGSTSASRQTWMSGGAVDGACRLVRERLFEHVAAAHQLDPLRLAIDGTDIVDTRGSLRIAVAEAAPGLVLDETFEHHHRATEELDENGQGNCHVAFAFVAHRAVVDVDPDLGLVKVVQIATAQDVGRVLNPLAALGQVEGGIAQGLGLAVMEEIIVTNGIVRNPS
;
A
#
# COMPACT_ATOMS: atom_id res chain seq x y z
N GLU A 1 -7.88 6.47 22.32
CA GLU A 1 -8.05 5.00 22.18
C GLU A 1 -7.35 4.58 20.93
N GLY A 2 -6.27 3.80 21.10
CA GLY A 2 -5.64 3.16 19.96
C GLY A 2 -6.65 2.18 19.36
N PHE A 3 -7.27 2.54 18.25
CA PHE A 3 -8.03 1.56 17.48
C PHE A 3 -7.08 0.42 17.15
N ASP A 4 -7.49 -0.80 17.42
CA ASP A 4 -6.81 -1.98 16.90
C ASP A 4 -7.06 -2.04 15.39
N ASP A 5 -6.27 -1.27 14.67
CA ASP A 5 -6.36 -1.17 13.21
C ASP A 5 -5.50 -2.26 12.59
N TYR A 6 -6.12 -3.10 11.78
CA TYR A 6 -5.46 -4.21 11.13
C TYR A 6 -5.93 -4.39 9.69
N ALA A 7 -5.14 -5.11 8.93
CA ALA A 7 -5.49 -5.55 7.58
C ALA A 7 -5.10 -7.01 7.39
N THR A 8 -5.92 -7.76 6.66
CA THR A 8 -5.70 -9.16 6.36
C THR A 8 -5.48 -9.36 4.86
N ALA A 9 -4.49 -10.17 4.50
CA ALA A 9 -4.27 -10.62 3.14
C ALA A 9 -3.94 -12.10 3.09
N ARG A 10 -4.30 -12.75 2.00
CA ARG A 10 -3.98 -14.14 1.67
C ARG A 10 -3.15 -14.19 0.41
N CYS A 11 -2.15 -15.03 0.41
CA CYS A 11 -1.32 -15.34 -0.74
C CYS A 11 -1.36 -16.84 -1.01
N HIS A 12 -1.79 -17.20 -2.22
CA HIS A 12 -1.77 -18.55 -2.75
C HIS A 12 -0.71 -18.63 -3.85
N LEU A 13 0.18 -19.61 -3.78
CA LEU A 13 1.20 -19.87 -4.80
C LEU A 13 1.06 -21.29 -5.32
N ALA A 14 0.89 -21.43 -6.63
CA ALA A 14 0.88 -22.69 -7.33
C ALA A 14 1.53 -22.53 -8.71
N ASP A 15 2.39 -23.47 -9.11
CA ASP A 15 3.07 -23.51 -10.42
C ASP A 15 3.67 -22.15 -10.85
N GLY A 16 4.30 -21.44 -9.91
CA GLY A 16 4.93 -20.13 -10.15
C GLY A 16 3.97 -18.95 -10.32
N VAL A 17 2.67 -19.16 -10.10
CA VAL A 17 1.65 -18.10 -10.13
C VAL A 17 1.20 -17.78 -8.73
N ALA A 18 1.33 -16.52 -8.34
CA ALA A 18 0.79 -16.03 -7.08
C ALA A 18 -0.63 -15.48 -7.28
N THR A 19 -1.55 -15.84 -6.39
CA THR A 19 -2.91 -15.27 -6.35
C THR A 19 -3.10 -14.59 -5.01
N LEU A 20 -3.46 -13.31 -5.01
CA LEU A 20 -3.67 -12.51 -3.81
C LEU A 20 -5.16 -12.28 -3.55
N GLN A 21 -5.54 -12.31 -2.29
CA GLN A 21 -6.86 -11.89 -1.81
C GLN A 21 -6.71 -10.91 -0.65
N PHE A 22 -7.50 -9.84 -0.67
CA PHE A 22 -7.56 -8.82 0.38
C PHE A 22 -8.92 -8.10 0.37
N ALA A 23 -9.21 -7.36 1.44
CA ALA A 23 -10.47 -6.62 1.57
C ALA A 23 -10.34 -5.13 1.20
N THR A 24 -9.15 -4.67 0.79
CA THR A 24 -8.87 -3.26 0.49
C THR A 24 -9.63 -2.78 -0.74
N ALA A 25 -10.44 -1.74 -0.58
CA ALA A 25 -11.11 -1.10 -1.71
C ALA A 25 -10.11 -0.32 -2.58
N GLU A 26 -10.14 -0.59 -3.89
CA GLU A 26 -9.46 0.22 -4.91
C GLU A 26 -10.41 1.35 -5.33
N VAL A 27 -9.99 2.59 -5.11
CA VAL A 27 -10.75 3.80 -5.43
C VAL A 27 -9.97 4.72 -6.40
N GLY A 28 -8.95 4.16 -7.05
CA GLY A 28 -8.05 4.88 -7.96
C GLY A 28 -6.70 5.24 -7.36
N GLN A 29 -6.43 4.85 -6.09
CA GLN A 29 -5.15 5.12 -5.42
C GLN A 29 -4.01 4.19 -5.83
N GLY A 30 -4.29 3.10 -6.58
CA GLY A 30 -3.28 2.21 -7.14
C GLY A 30 -2.84 1.08 -6.21
N PHE A 31 -3.64 0.69 -5.21
CA PHE A 31 -3.29 -0.39 -4.30
C PHE A 31 -3.15 -1.74 -5.02
N VAL A 32 -3.98 -2.00 -6.03
CA VAL A 32 -3.91 -3.21 -6.88
C VAL A 32 -2.49 -3.38 -7.47
N VAL A 33 -1.94 -2.33 -8.05
CA VAL A 33 -0.58 -2.34 -8.62
C VAL A 33 0.47 -2.54 -7.55
N LEU A 34 0.30 -1.88 -6.39
CA LEU A 34 1.20 -2.01 -5.27
C LEU A 34 1.23 -3.45 -4.73
N ALA A 35 0.07 -4.08 -4.53
CA ALA A 35 -0.03 -5.46 -4.06
C ALA A 35 0.68 -6.45 -5.01
N GLN A 36 0.49 -6.29 -6.32
CA GLN A 36 1.19 -7.09 -7.33
C GLN A 36 2.70 -6.86 -7.31
N GLN A 37 3.14 -5.61 -7.13
CA GLN A 37 4.57 -5.26 -7.04
C GLN A 37 5.21 -5.90 -5.80
N ILE A 38 4.53 -5.87 -4.65
CA ILE A 38 5.00 -6.52 -3.41
C ILE A 38 5.16 -8.03 -3.66
N ALA A 39 4.15 -8.70 -4.19
CA ALA A 39 4.21 -10.14 -4.42
C ALA A 39 5.34 -10.53 -5.39
N ARG A 40 5.50 -9.80 -6.50
CA ARG A 40 6.64 -10.03 -7.42
C ARG A 40 7.99 -9.87 -6.72
N SER A 41 8.14 -8.84 -5.92
CA SER A 41 9.41 -8.57 -5.22
C SER A 41 9.72 -9.60 -4.14
N VAL A 42 8.70 -10.09 -3.43
CA VAL A 42 8.89 -11.01 -2.29
C VAL A 42 9.04 -12.45 -2.75
N LEU A 43 8.28 -12.85 -3.77
CA LEU A 43 8.20 -14.25 -4.22
C LEU A 43 9.08 -14.54 -5.44
N GLY A 44 9.49 -13.52 -6.21
CA GLY A 44 10.20 -13.73 -7.47
C GLY A 44 9.30 -14.30 -8.57
N VAL A 45 8.02 -13.97 -8.59
CA VAL A 45 7.08 -14.45 -9.60
C VAL A 45 6.77 -13.37 -10.61
N ASP A 46 6.58 -13.73 -11.89
CA ASP A 46 6.16 -12.79 -12.93
C ASP A 46 4.64 -12.58 -12.93
N THR A 47 3.90 -13.65 -12.72
CA THR A 47 2.44 -13.62 -12.79
C THR A 47 1.83 -13.53 -11.40
N VAL A 48 1.07 -12.45 -11.20
CA VAL A 48 0.29 -12.21 -9.98
C VAL A 48 -1.15 -11.93 -10.35
N LEU A 49 -2.03 -12.81 -9.93
CA LEU A 49 -3.48 -12.70 -10.08
C LEU A 49 -4.09 -12.10 -8.81
N LEU A 50 -5.25 -11.48 -8.97
CA LEU A 50 -6.02 -10.94 -7.85
C LEU A 50 -7.39 -11.60 -7.83
N GLU A 51 -7.79 -12.08 -6.68
CA GLU A 51 -9.18 -12.48 -6.45
C GLU A 51 -10.08 -11.25 -6.27
N PRO A 52 -11.39 -11.39 -6.49
CA PRO A 52 -12.33 -10.32 -6.17
C PRO A 52 -12.17 -9.85 -4.72
N ILE A 53 -12.22 -8.54 -4.51
CA ILE A 53 -12.15 -7.94 -3.17
C ILE A 53 -13.31 -8.48 -2.32
N SER A 54 -12.98 -8.99 -1.13
CA SER A 54 -13.97 -9.58 -0.25
C SER A 54 -13.60 -9.37 1.22
N THR A 55 -14.57 -8.95 2.01
CA THR A 55 -14.45 -8.85 3.46
C THR A 55 -14.55 -10.21 4.16
N ALA A 56 -14.80 -11.30 3.43
CA ALA A 56 -14.80 -12.65 3.99
C ALA A 56 -13.40 -13.09 4.46
N ILE A 57 -12.32 -12.48 3.93
CA ILE A 57 -10.96 -12.79 4.36
C ILE A 57 -10.60 -12.10 5.69
N GLY A 58 -11.27 -11.01 6.04
CA GLY A 58 -10.98 -10.20 7.22
C GLY A 58 -11.18 -8.72 6.93
N SER A 59 -10.43 -7.85 7.62
CA SER A 59 -10.52 -6.42 7.48
C SER A 59 -9.40 -5.85 6.61
N ALA A 60 -9.64 -4.68 6.06
CA ALA A 60 -8.63 -3.78 5.52
C ALA A 60 -8.72 -2.39 6.16
N GLY A 61 -9.70 -2.19 7.03
CA GLY A 61 -10.04 -0.87 7.54
C GLY A 61 -10.46 0.09 6.42
N SER A 62 -10.32 1.37 6.67
CA SER A 62 -10.68 2.41 5.71
C SER A 62 -9.61 2.64 4.65
N THR A 63 -10.01 2.85 3.39
CA THR A 63 -9.16 3.42 2.34
C THR A 63 -9.14 4.95 2.50
N SER A 64 -8.49 5.44 3.54
CA SER A 64 -8.38 6.85 3.91
C SER A 64 -7.06 7.11 4.65
N ALA A 65 -6.76 8.38 4.94
CA ALA A 65 -5.57 8.80 5.69
C ALA A 65 -4.24 8.26 5.12
N SER A 66 -4.17 7.96 3.82
CA SER A 66 -2.98 7.44 3.12
C SER A 66 -2.34 6.22 3.79
N ARG A 67 -3.16 5.37 4.44
CA ARG A 67 -2.70 4.26 5.29
C ARG A 67 -2.50 2.93 4.55
N GLN A 68 -3.08 2.75 3.36
CA GLN A 68 -3.17 1.43 2.72
C GLN A 68 -1.83 0.81 2.33
N THR A 69 -0.84 1.62 1.94
CA THR A 69 0.52 1.09 1.69
C THR A 69 1.10 0.42 2.93
N TRP A 70 0.92 1.04 4.11
CA TRP A 70 1.41 0.49 5.37
C TRP A 70 0.58 -0.70 5.86
N MET A 71 -0.73 -0.54 5.93
CA MET A 71 -1.62 -1.55 6.52
C MET A 71 -1.83 -2.74 5.57
N SER A 72 -2.55 -2.53 4.48
CA SER A 72 -2.85 -3.63 3.54
C SER A 72 -1.62 -4.10 2.78
N GLY A 73 -0.69 -3.20 2.46
CA GLY A 73 0.60 -3.57 1.88
C GLY A 73 1.44 -4.42 2.83
N GLY A 74 1.43 -4.10 4.13
CA GLY A 74 2.06 -4.92 5.18
C GLY A 74 1.42 -6.30 5.31
N ALA A 75 0.10 -6.40 5.17
CA ALA A 75 -0.59 -7.69 5.16
C ALA A 75 -0.20 -8.55 3.94
N VAL A 76 -0.15 -7.94 2.74
CA VAL A 76 0.29 -8.63 1.52
C VAL A 76 1.76 -9.07 1.63
N ASP A 77 2.65 -8.20 2.12
CA ASP A 77 4.06 -8.53 2.34
C ASP A 77 4.20 -9.70 3.32
N GLY A 78 3.48 -9.67 4.44
CA GLY A 78 3.50 -10.74 5.43
C GLY A 78 3.03 -12.07 4.88
N ALA A 79 1.88 -12.11 4.17
CA ALA A 79 1.37 -13.33 3.55
C ALA A 79 2.35 -13.89 2.51
N CYS A 80 2.92 -13.03 1.65
CA CYS A 80 3.92 -13.44 0.67
C CYS A 80 5.20 -13.96 1.33
N ARG A 81 5.65 -13.37 2.45
CA ARG A 81 6.82 -13.87 3.20
C ARG A 81 6.59 -15.25 3.79
N LEU A 82 5.41 -15.51 4.37
CA LEU A 82 5.06 -16.83 4.87
C LEU A 82 5.10 -17.88 3.75
N VAL A 83 4.50 -17.56 2.59
CA VAL A 83 4.56 -18.43 1.40
C VAL A 83 6.01 -18.66 0.96
N ARG A 84 6.84 -17.61 0.91
CA ARG A 84 8.25 -17.72 0.54
C ARG A 84 9.03 -18.59 1.52
N GLU A 85 8.81 -18.46 2.82
CA GLU A 85 9.46 -19.27 3.85
C GLU A 85 9.14 -20.75 3.64
N ARG A 86 7.87 -21.10 3.40
CA ARG A 86 7.45 -22.47 3.08
C ARG A 86 8.08 -22.99 1.78
N LEU A 87 8.13 -22.14 0.76
CA LEU A 87 8.80 -22.48 -0.50
C LEU A 87 10.29 -22.77 -0.28
N PHE A 88 10.97 -21.92 0.50
CA PHE A 88 12.38 -22.11 0.83
C PHE A 88 12.62 -23.38 1.66
N GLU A 89 11.78 -23.69 2.63
CA GLU A 89 11.82 -24.95 3.38
C GLU A 89 11.74 -26.17 2.43
N HIS A 90 10.81 -26.13 1.47
CA HIS A 90 10.62 -27.21 0.50
C HIS A 90 11.85 -27.38 -0.41
N VAL A 91 12.34 -26.27 -1.00
CA VAL A 91 13.53 -26.29 -1.88
C VAL A 91 14.77 -26.71 -1.12
N ALA A 92 14.96 -26.20 0.10
CA ALA A 92 16.10 -26.55 0.93
C ALA A 92 16.11 -28.05 1.28
N ALA A 93 14.96 -28.62 1.60
CA ALA A 93 14.86 -30.07 1.87
C ALA A 93 15.21 -30.89 0.63
N ALA A 94 14.74 -30.53 -0.57
CA ALA A 94 15.05 -31.22 -1.82
C ALA A 94 16.53 -31.17 -2.20
N HIS A 95 17.23 -30.09 -1.84
CA HIS A 95 18.64 -29.86 -2.18
C HIS A 95 19.61 -30.03 -0.99
N GLN A 96 19.12 -30.49 0.18
CA GLN A 96 19.90 -30.67 1.41
C GLN A 96 20.66 -29.39 1.83
N LEU A 97 19.97 -28.27 1.74
CA LEU A 97 20.46 -26.92 2.11
C LEU A 97 19.77 -26.42 3.38
N ASP A 98 20.37 -25.40 3.98
CA ASP A 98 19.74 -24.61 5.03
C ASP A 98 18.80 -23.56 4.35
N PRO A 99 17.49 -23.49 4.68
CA PRO A 99 16.58 -22.47 4.14
C PRO A 99 17.08 -21.04 4.28
N LEU A 100 17.85 -20.73 5.34
CA LEU A 100 18.42 -19.41 5.59
C LEU A 100 19.49 -18.98 4.56
N ARG A 101 19.96 -19.92 3.74
CA ARG A 101 20.88 -19.65 2.63
C ARG A 101 20.18 -19.28 1.35
N LEU A 102 18.86 -19.47 1.28
CA LEU A 102 18.10 -19.17 0.07
C LEU A 102 17.68 -17.70 0.03
N ALA A 103 17.69 -17.14 -1.16
CA ALA A 103 17.23 -15.80 -1.44
C ALA A 103 16.51 -15.75 -2.80
N ILE A 104 15.67 -14.73 -3.01
CA ILE A 104 15.11 -14.41 -4.32
C ILE A 104 16.08 -13.48 -5.04
N ASP A 105 16.42 -13.80 -6.29
CA ASP A 105 17.19 -12.99 -7.21
C ASP A 105 16.44 -12.92 -8.56
N GLY A 106 15.73 -11.84 -8.78
CA GLY A 106 14.79 -11.73 -9.91
C GLY A 106 13.66 -12.73 -9.78
N THR A 107 13.59 -13.68 -10.72
CA THR A 107 12.60 -14.78 -10.73
C THR A 107 13.17 -16.12 -10.27
N ASP A 108 14.39 -16.10 -9.73
CA ASP A 108 15.09 -17.31 -9.29
C ASP A 108 15.22 -17.37 -7.76
N ILE A 109 15.21 -18.60 -7.24
CA ILE A 109 15.70 -18.95 -5.92
C ILE A 109 17.17 -19.27 -6.06
N VAL A 110 18.01 -18.61 -5.26
CA VAL A 110 19.46 -18.77 -5.28
C VAL A 110 20.00 -19.18 -3.90
N ASP A 111 21.02 -20.03 -3.89
CA ASP A 111 21.83 -20.27 -2.69
C ASP A 111 22.90 -19.17 -2.58
N THR A 112 22.84 -18.36 -1.54
CA THR A 112 23.75 -17.22 -1.31
C THR A 112 25.22 -17.64 -1.08
N ARG A 113 25.49 -18.94 -0.85
CA ARG A 113 26.83 -19.49 -0.57
C ARG A 113 27.22 -20.63 -1.50
N GLY A 114 26.36 -20.97 -2.47
CA GLY A 114 26.55 -22.11 -3.35
C GLY A 114 26.21 -21.79 -4.80
N SER A 115 25.96 -22.83 -5.58
CA SER A 115 25.71 -22.72 -7.02
C SER A 115 24.25 -22.97 -7.40
N LEU A 116 23.36 -23.23 -6.44
CA LEU A 116 21.93 -23.43 -6.74
C LEU A 116 21.35 -22.14 -7.29
N ARG A 117 20.73 -22.27 -8.46
CA ARG A 117 19.86 -21.26 -9.08
C ARG A 117 18.74 -22.00 -9.79
N ILE A 118 17.50 -21.77 -9.40
CA ILE A 118 16.33 -22.43 -9.96
C ILE A 118 15.18 -21.41 -10.06
N ALA A 119 14.48 -21.39 -11.19
CA ALA A 119 13.33 -20.52 -11.36
C ALA A 119 12.23 -20.87 -10.34
N VAL A 120 11.59 -19.87 -9.76
CA VAL A 120 10.48 -20.07 -8.80
C VAL A 120 9.40 -20.94 -9.38
N ALA A 121 9.08 -20.78 -10.67
CA ALA A 121 8.08 -21.59 -11.39
C ALA A 121 8.44 -23.08 -11.50
N GLU A 122 9.73 -23.42 -11.40
CA GLU A 122 10.24 -24.78 -11.54
C GLU A 122 10.68 -25.38 -10.20
N ALA A 123 10.78 -24.54 -9.17
CA ALA A 123 11.38 -24.91 -7.89
C ALA A 123 10.56 -25.96 -7.10
N ALA A 124 9.27 -26.02 -7.31
CA ALA A 124 8.36 -26.86 -6.55
C ALA A 124 7.14 -27.30 -7.40
N PRO A 125 7.32 -28.16 -8.43
CA PRO A 125 6.24 -28.60 -9.29
C PRO A 125 5.12 -29.28 -8.51
N GLY A 126 3.88 -28.82 -8.68
CA GLY A 126 2.70 -29.36 -8.00
C GLY A 126 2.59 -29.01 -6.50
N LEU A 127 3.52 -28.24 -5.95
CA LEU A 127 3.39 -27.70 -4.60
C LEU A 127 2.36 -26.55 -4.63
N VAL A 128 1.40 -26.62 -3.71
CA VAL A 128 0.44 -25.58 -3.46
C VAL A 128 0.69 -25.01 -2.07
N LEU A 129 0.95 -23.71 -2.00
CA LEU A 129 1.14 -22.97 -0.75
C LEU A 129 0.02 -21.95 -0.60
N ASP A 130 -0.47 -21.78 0.61
CA ASP A 130 -1.61 -20.92 0.91
C ASP A 130 -1.48 -20.38 2.33
N GLU A 131 -1.19 -19.09 2.45
CA GLU A 131 -0.95 -18.46 3.74
C GLU A 131 -1.75 -17.16 3.85
N THR A 132 -2.26 -16.93 5.05
CA THR A 132 -2.97 -15.70 5.42
C THR A 132 -2.19 -14.98 6.53
N PHE A 133 -2.09 -13.67 6.40
CA PHE A 133 -1.41 -12.83 7.39
C PHE A 133 -2.27 -11.65 7.77
N GLU A 134 -2.30 -11.36 9.06
CA GLU A 134 -2.95 -10.19 9.65
C GLU A 134 -1.88 -9.22 10.13
N HIS A 135 -1.87 -8.03 9.54
CA HIS A 135 -0.90 -6.98 9.84
C HIS A 135 -1.53 -5.96 10.80
N HIS A 136 -0.87 -5.74 11.92
CA HIS A 136 -1.21 -4.71 12.89
C HIS A 136 -0.15 -3.60 12.86
N HIS A 137 -0.55 -2.37 13.09
CA HIS A 137 0.40 -1.31 13.33
C HIS A 137 0.99 -1.40 14.76
N ARG A 138 2.09 -0.70 15.00
CA ARG A 138 2.64 -0.56 16.35
C ARG A 138 1.61 0.08 17.30
N ALA A 139 1.68 -0.23 18.58
CA ALA A 139 0.88 0.44 19.59
C ALA A 139 1.07 1.96 19.54
N THR A 140 0.00 2.70 19.69
CA THR A 140 -0.04 4.15 19.78
C THR A 140 -0.54 4.58 21.15
N GLU A 141 -0.26 5.80 21.54
CA GLU A 141 -0.68 6.39 22.81
C GLU A 141 -1.81 7.39 22.57
N GLU A 142 -2.69 7.53 23.53
CA GLU A 142 -3.70 8.60 23.51
C GLU A 142 -3.02 9.97 23.67
N LEU A 143 -3.67 11.01 23.19
CA LEU A 143 -3.27 12.38 23.47
C LEU A 143 -3.62 12.73 24.92
N ASP A 144 -2.71 13.42 25.60
CA ASP A 144 -2.97 13.99 26.92
C ASP A 144 -3.93 15.20 26.85
N GLU A 145 -4.23 15.80 27.99
CA GLU A 145 -5.09 16.98 28.10
C GLU A 145 -4.57 18.22 27.33
N ASN A 146 -3.28 18.24 27.01
CA ASN A 146 -2.63 19.30 26.24
C ASN A 146 -2.51 18.96 24.75
N GLY A 147 -3.06 17.83 24.30
CA GLY A 147 -2.98 17.34 22.95
C GLY A 147 -1.61 16.76 22.57
N GLN A 148 -0.80 16.34 23.56
CA GLN A 148 0.50 15.73 23.34
C GLN A 148 0.43 14.22 23.51
N GLY A 149 1.17 13.47 22.69
CA GLY A 149 1.24 12.01 22.74
C GLY A 149 1.71 11.40 21.43
N ASN A 150 2.13 10.12 21.47
CA ASN A 150 2.59 9.38 20.31
C ASN A 150 1.40 8.65 19.65
N CYS A 151 0.41 9.43 19.18
CA CYS A 151 -0.87 8.92 18.66
C CYS A 151 -0.82 8.47 17.19
N HIS A 152 0.27 8.75 16.46
CA HIS A 152 0.42 8.42 15.05
C HIS A 152 1.47 7.34 14.80
N VAL A 153 1.20 6.45 13.85
CA VAL A 153 2.13 5.36 13.47
C VAL A 153 3.33 5.89 12.70
N ALA A 154 3.08 6.85 11.79
CA ALA A 154 4.09 7.49 10.95
C ALA A 154 3.67 8.90 10.59
N PHE A 155 4.61 9.68 10.07
CA PHE A 155 4.40 11.05 9.62
C PHE A 155 4.88 11.17 8.17
N ALA A 156 4.15 11.93 7.36
CA ALA A 156 4.61 12.45 6.09
C ALA A 156 4.77 13.97 6.21
N PHE A 157 5.84 14.50 5.65
CA PHE A 157 6.11 15.94 5.71
C PHE A 157 5.86 16.54 4.33
N VAL A 158 5.21 17.71 4.31
CA VAL A 158 4.87 18.40 3.08
C VAL A 158 5.06 19.89 3.23
N ALA A 159 5.58 20.53 2.19
CA ALA A 159 5.59 21.96 2.03
C ALA A 159 4.98 22.36 0.69
N HIS A 160 4.04 23.29 0.73
CA HIS A 160 3.40 23.86 -0.47
C HIS A 160 3.73 25.34 -0.60
N ARG A 161 3.91 25.77 -1.84
CA ARG A 161 3.98 27.18 -2.21
C ARG A 161 2.97 27.45 -3.33
N ALA A 162 2.02 28.33 -3.08
CA ALA A 162 1.11 28.83 -4.10
C ALA A 162 1.53 30.25 -4.52
N VAL A 163 1.50 30.51 -5.82
CA VAL A 163 1.60 31.84 -6.41
C VAL A 163 0.26 32.19 -7.01
N VAL A 164 -0.30 33.33 -6.64
CA VAL A 164 -1.62 33.77 -7.06
C VAL A 164 -1.55 35.20 -7.58
N ASP A 165 -2.38 35.47 -8.61
CA ASP A 165 -2.72 36.84 -9.04
C ASP A 165 -4.07 37.19 -8.44
N VAL A 166 -4.18 38.37 -7.84
CA VAL A 166 -5.40 38.86 -7.22
C VAL A 166 -5.83 40.15 -7.91
N ASP A 167 -7.06 40.17 -8.41
CA ASP A 167 -7.74 41.39 -8.87
C ASP A 167 -8.52 41.97 -7.68
N PRO A 168 -8.05 43.05 -7.04
CA PRO A 168 -8.70 43.60 -5.86
C PRO A 168 -10.03 44.30 -6.19
N ASP A 169 -10.23 44.76 -7.43
CA ASP A 169 -11.44 45.47 -7.84
C ASP A 169 -12.59 44.50 -8.08
N LEU A 170 -12.29 43.35 -8.62
CA LEU A 170 -13.28 42.28 -8.92
C LEU A 170 -13.32 41.18 -7.84
N GLY A 171 -12.35 41.15 -6.94
CA GLY A 171 -12.24 40.09 -5.94
C GLY A 171 -11.89 38.71 -6.54
N LEU A 172 -11.28 38.69 -7.73
CA LEU A 172 -10.93 37.46 -8.42
C LEU A 172 -9.54 36.99 -8.03
N VAL A 173 -9.40 35.68 -7.85
CA VAL A 173 -8.14 35.02 -7.57
C VAL A 173 -7.82 34.03 -8.68
N LYS A 174 -6.65 34.17 -9.30
CA LYS A 174 -6.11 33.22 -10.27
C LYS A 174 -4.89 32.54 -9.69
N VAL A 175 -4.94 31.23 -9.58
CA VAL A 175 -3.75 30.44 -9.19
C VAL A 175 -2.83 30.29 -10.39
N VAL A 176 -1.61 30.81 -10.27
CA VAL A 176 -0.59 30.83 -11.34
C VAL A 176 0.30 29.60 -11.24
N GLN A 177 0.68 29.20 -10.01
CA GLN A 177 1.57 28.08 -9.77
C GLN A 177 1.32 27.49 -8.38
N ILE A 178 1.38 26.17 -8.30
CA ILE A 178 1.54 25.43 -7.04
C ILE A 178 2.81 24.60 -7.16
N ALA A 179 3.74 24.77 -6.23
CA ALA A 179 4.91 23.93 -6.07
C ALA A 179 4.81 23.16 -4.77
N THR A 180 5.25 21.92 -4.76
CA THR A 180 5.21 21.07 -3.57
C THR A 180 6.51 20.30 -3.38
N ALA A 181 6.88 20.07 -2.12
CA ALA A 181 7.92 19.15 -1.70
C ALA A 181 7.30 18.16 -0.70
N GLN A 182 7.53 16.88 -0.92
CA GLN A 182 6.94 15.79 -0.14
C GLN A 182 8.03 14.86 0.39
N ASP A 183 7.96 14.54 1.67
CA ASP A 183 8.70 13.42 2.25
C ASP A 183 7.69 12.37 2.73
N VAL A 184 7.58 11.31 1.96
CA VAL A 184 6.69 10.17 2.23
C VAL A 184 7.50 8.91 2.58
N GLY A 185 8.79 9.07 2.91
CA GLY A 185 9.73 7.99 3.13
C GLY A 185 10.13 7.29 1.82
N ARG A 186 10.36 5.98 1.88
CA ARG A 186 10.74 5.19 0.69
C ARG A 186 9.56 5.07 -0.26
N VAL A 187 9.68 5.68 -1.43
CA VAL A 187 8.67 5.61 -2.49
C VAL A 187 8.73 4.26 -3.18
N LEU A 188 7.64 3.47 -3.10
CA LEU A 188 7.54 2.14 -3.71
C LEU A 188 7.19 2.22 -5.20
N ASN A 189 6.32 3.17 -5.57
CA ASN A 189 5.92 3.43 -6.95
C ASN A 189 5.93 4.95 -7.20
N PRO A 190 7.01 5.49 -7.80
CA PRO A 190 7.15 6.94 -8.01
C PRO A 190 6.03 7.57 -8.83
N LEU A 191 5.57 6.88 -9.88
CA LEU A 191 4.50 7.41 -10.75
C LEU A 191 3.17 7.49 -10.01
N ALA A 192 2.81 6.44 -9.28
CA ALA A 192 1.59 6.42 -8.48
C ALA A 192 1.64 7.47 -7.34
N ALA A 193 2.80 7.62 -6.68
CA ALA A 193 2.99 8.63 -5.64
C ALA A 193 2.82 10.05 -6.20
N LEU A 194 3.41 10.34 -7.37
CA LEU A 194 3.23 11.63 -8.04
C LEU A 194 1.77 11.89 -8.36
N GLY A 195 1.05 10.90 -8.93
CA GLY A 195 -0.37 11.03 -9.23
C GLY A 195 -1.23 11.29 -7.99
N GLN A 196 -0.89 10.70 -6.83
CA GLN A 196 -1.58 10.98 -5.57
C GLN A 196 -1.31 12.41 -5.06
N VAL A 197 -0.08 12.91 -5.22
CA VAL A 197 0.28 14.29 -4.86
C VAL A 197 -0.47 15.29 -5.74
N GLU A 198 -0.49 15.08 -7.06
CA GLU A 198 -1.20 15.95 -8.01
C GLU A 198 -2.71 15.92 -7.77
N GLY A 199 -3.29 14.75 -7.51
CA GLY A 199 -4.71 14.59 -7.17
C GLY A 199 -5.08 15.32 -5.88
N GLY A 200 -4.26 15.22 -4.84
CA GLY A 200 -4.45 15.94 -3.58
C GLY A 200 -4.38 17.47 -3.75
N ILE A 201 -3.45 17.96 -4.58
CA ILE A 201 -3.34 19.38 -4.92
C ILE A 201 -4.61 19.85 -5.66
N ALA A 202 -5.12 19.07 -6.60
CA ALA A 202 -6.34 19.42 -7.35
C ALA A 202 -7.56 19.53 -6.42
N GLN A 203 -7.71 18.61 -5.47
CA GLN A 203 -8.77 18.70 -4.46
C GLN A 203 -8.60 19.95 -3.57
N GLY A 204 -7.40 20.20 -3.06
CA GLY A 204 -7.13 21.38 -2.24
C GLY A 204 -7.37 22.70 -2.99
N LEU A 205 -7.06 22.74 -4.29
CA LEU A 205 -7.35 23.88 -5.15
C LEU A 205 -8.86 24.09 -5.32
N GLY A 206 -9.61 23.02 -5.62
CA GLY A 206 -11.06 23.07 -5.73
C GLY A 206 -11.70 23.60 -4.45
N LEU A 207 -11.32 23.05 -3.31
CA LEU A 207 -11.81 23.49 -2.00
C LEU A 207 -11.50 24.96 -1.70
N ALA A 208 -10.35 25.46 -2.12
CA ALA A 208 -9.92 26.82 -1.82
C ALA A 208 -10.62 27.89 -2.69
N VAL A 209 -10.95 27.58 -3.96
CA VAL A 209 -11.38 28.61 -4.92
C VAL A 209 -12.72 28.33 -5.61
N MET A 210 -13.31 27.14 -5.47
CA MET A 210 -14.50 26.75 -6.23
C MET A 210 -15.61 26.10 -5.40
N GLU A 211 -15.25 25.38 -4.31
CA GLU A 211 -16.21 24.53 -3.61
C GLU A 211 -16.85 25.27 -2.43
N GLU A 212 -18.17 25.34 -2.43
CA GLU A 212 -18.97 25.82 -1.32
C GLU A 212 -20.28 25.04 -1.26
N ILE A 213 -20.64 24.52 -0.10
CA ILE A 213 -21.95 23.91 0.13
C ILE A 213 -22.86 24.94 0.76
N ILE A 214 -23.84 25.42 0.00
CA ILE A 214 -24.84 26.40 0.49
C ILE A 214 -26.04 25.63 1.05
N VAL A 215 -26.28 25.77 2.35
CA VAL A 215 -27.42 25.13 3.04
C VAL A 215 -28.39 26.19 3.53
N THR A 216 -29.67 26.06 3.17
CA THR A 216 -30.75 26.91 3.67
C THR A 216 -31.86 26.03 4.21
N ASN A 217 -32.20 26.20 5.50
CA ASN A 217 -33.25 25.43 6.18
C ASN A 217 -33.04 23.89 6.06
N GLY A 218 -31.79 23.41 6.17
CA GLY A 218 -31.45 22.00 6.04
C GLY A 218 -31.44 21.44 4.61
N ILE A 219 -31.63 22.29 3.61
CA ILE A 219 -31.65 21.91 2.18
C ILE A 219 -30.39 22.46 1.50
N VAL A 220 -29.62 21.59 0.83
CA VAL A 220 -28.50 22.00 -0.03
C VAL A 220 -29.07 22.74 -1.25
N ARG A 221 -28.55 23.92 -1.54
CA ARG A 221 -29.05 24.82 -2.61
C ARG A 221 -28.27 24.71 -3.91
N ASN A 222 -27.04 24.19 -3.82
CA ASN A 222 -26.14 23.96 -4.96
C ASN A 222 -25.68 22.50 -5.01
N PRO A 223 -26.58 21.54 -5.33
CA PRO A 223 -26.26 20.10 -5.29
C PRO A 223 -25.36 19.63 -6.44
N SER A 224 -25.04 20.48 -7.40
CA SER A 224 -24.16 20.18 -8.55
C SER A 224 -23.48 21.44 -9.06
#